data_2a4776777479da38431aad949d456b82
#
_entry.id   2a4776777479da38431aad949d456b82
#
_cell.length_a   1.000
_cell.length_b   1.000
_cell.length_c   1.000
_cell.angle_alpha   90.00
_cell.angle_beta   90.00
_cell.angle_gamma   90.00
#
_symmetry.space_group_name_H-M   'P 1'
#
loop_
_entity.id
_entity.type
_entity.pdbx_description
1 polymer ?
#
loop_
_entity_poly.entity_id
_entity_poly.type
_entity_poly.pdbx_seq_one_letter_code
_entity_poly.pdbx_strand_id
1 'polypeptide(L)'
;MLWAQKKWGGCDPAAGSFFRRRDQNRKEAKAVQAQRRLRLYGKYWKRWACGILSGALILWQWTLFSSMIRQLFLGLLVMLAALPLMRRLERRLPSSWAATLAMAGLSAGLGLFFLVLIPPLAGQARQIGTALPGLYRQIGDLFRQGEEWLSRNGVALDQQMQETLLEKGELLLSDAAGSLTKRLNGVAGGIGRWMLAPVFAFYLLRDRRRIADWLLSLLPLNRREMTVRIVREMGRESVGYLRGQLLVSLAVGGFTGLGLLLCGVPSWLLLGFLMGLLELIPYVGPFLGGVLVALFAWPGGWSRMLWSLGVVVLVQQLEGGMLSPQLMSETTRLHPIVVLLCVMAGGAAGGIAGVLLAIPAVLCLRAALRVIQLKRLEEQFEET
;
A
#
# COMPACT_ATOMS: atom_id res chain seq x y z
N MET A 1 -85.84 -54.56 23.10
CA MET A 1 -85.43 -53.24 22.79
C MET A 1 -85.45 -52.32 24.01
N LEU A 2 -84.65 -52.54 25.02
CA LEU A 2 -84.58 -51.70 26.23
C LEU A 2 -83.32 -52.06 27.01
N TRP A 3 -82.16 -51.79 26.42
CA TRP A 3 -80.85 -52.02 27.11
C TRP A 3 -79.68 -51.14 26.61
N ALA A 4 -79.88 -49.91 26.16
CA ALA A 4 -78.85 -49.05 25.68
C ALA A 4 -78.89 -47.61 26.22
N GLN A 5 -79.48 -47.36 27.38
CA GLN A 5 -79.65 -45.99 27.90
C GLN A 5 -79.27 -45.78 29.36
N LYS A 6 -78.19 -46.44 29.81
CA LYS A 6 -77.75 -46.24 31.21
C LYS A 6 -76.23 -46.38 31.36
N LYS A 7 -75.40 -45.54 30.69
CA LYS A 7 -73.96 -45.45 31.01
C LYS A 7 -73.25 -44.20 30.49
N TRP A 8 -73.76 -43.00 30.61
CA TRP A 8 -73.01 -41.76 30.48
C TRP A 8 -73.68 -40.63 31.30
N GLY A 9 -73.81 -40.81 32.59
CA GLY A 9 -74.23 -39.77 33.52
C GLY A 9 -73.20 -39.58 34.61
N GLY A 10 -72.18 -38.80 34.33
CA GLY A 10 -71.17 -38.50 35.33
C GLY A 10 -70.02 -37.67 34.73
N CYS A 11 -70.40 -36.57 34.11
CA CYS A 11 -69.33 -35.56 33.82
C CYS A 11 -69.01 -34.83 35.14
N ASP A 12 -67.95 -35.23 35.77
CA ASP A 12 -67.38 -34.57 36.93
C ASP A 12 -67.04 -33.09 36.58
N PRO A 13 -67.72 -32.08 37.14
CA PRO A 13 -67.49 -30.67 36.83
C PRO A 13 -66.03 -30.22 37.19
N ALA A 14 -65.37 -31.01 38.04
CA ALA A 14 -63.97 -30.76 38.40
C ALA A 14 -62.99 -31.08 37.25
N ALA A 15 -63.27 -32.09 36.39
CA ALA A 15 -62.43 -32.42 35.24
C ALA A 15 -62.42 -31.32 34.17
N GLY A 16 -63.61 -30.70 33.93
CA GLY A 16 -63.71 -29.58 32.97
C GLY A 16 -62.93 -28.31 33.38
N SER A 17 -62.87 -28.04 34.68
CA SER A 17 -62.12 -26.91 35.23
C SER A 17 -60.64 -27.15 35.17
N PHE A 18 -60.14 -28.38 35.31
CA PHE A 18 -58.76 -28.77 35.24
C PHE A 18 -58.23 -28.67 33.81
N PHE A 19 -58.98 -29.08 32.80
CA PHE A 19 -58.61 -28.93 31.38
C PHE A 19 -58.61 -27.47 30.94
N ARG A 20 -59.56 -26.64 31.37
CA ARG A 20 -59.56 -25.19 31.07
C ARG A 20 -58.37 -24.48 31.70
N ARG A 21 -58.03 -24.78 32.94
CA ARG A 21 -56.79 -24.19 33.57
C ARG A 21 -55.54 -24.63 32.88
N ARG A 22 -55.45 -25.88 32.43
CA ARG A 22 -54.27 -26.38 31.70
C ARG A 22 -54.09 -25.71 30.32
N ASP A 23 -55.20 -25.45 29.61
CA ASP A 23 -55.17 -24.73 28.35
C ASP A 23 -54.86 -23.23 28.52
N GLN A 24 -55.35 -22.62 29.58
CA GLN A 24 -55.06 -21.23 29.91
C GLN A 24 -53.58 -21.04 30.26
N ASN A 25 -53.03 -21.91 31.10
CA ASN A 25 -51.59 -21.90 31.43
C ASN A 25 -50.70 -22.16 30.19
N ARG A 26 -51.13 -23.00 29.25
CA ARG A 26 -50.44 -23.21 27.96
C ARG A 26 -50.48 -21.98 27.08
N LYS A 27 -51.59 -21.24 27.04
CA LYS A 27 -51.70 -19.98 26.26
C LYS A 27 -50.86 -18.89 26.88
N GLU A 28 -50.84 -18.75 28.21
CA GLU A 28 -49.98 -17.79 28.92
C GLU A 28 -48.49 -18.10 28.75
N ALA A 29 -48.08 -19.36 28.83
CA ALA A 29 -46.72 -19.78 28.61
C ALA A 29 -46.25 -19.47 27.16
N LYS A 30 -47.13 -19.71 26.16
CA LYS A 30 -46.84 -19.34 24.77
C LYS A 30 -46.76 -17.82 24.56
N ALA A 31 -47.62 -17.04 25.21
CA ALA A 31 -47.59 -15.58 25.16
C ALA A 31 -46.31 -14.99 25.78
N VAL A 32 -45.87 -15.53 26.92
CA VAL A 32 -44.62 -15.14 27.58
C VAL A 32 -43.40 -15.50 26.72
N GLN A 33 -43.42 -16.69 26.10
CA GLN A 33 -42.35 -17.08 25.16
C GLN A 33 -42.35 -16.20 23.91
N ALA A 34 -43.49 -15.84 23.36
CA ALA A 34 -43.57 -14.91 22.21
C ALA A 34 -43.06 -13.50 22.56
N GLN A 35 -43.46 -12.98 23.75
CA GLN A 35 -42.91 -11.69 24.22
C GLN A 35 -41.39 -11.71 24.46
N ARG A 36 -40.87 -12.82 24.98
CA ARG A 36 -39.42 -12.99 25.16
C ARG A 36 -38.68 -13.01 23.83
N ARG A 37 -39.23 -13.71 22.83
CA ARG A 37 -38.69 -13.72 21.46
C ARG A 37 -38.76 -12.33 20.83
N LEU A 38 -39.88 -11.62 20.95
CA LEU A 38 -40.00 -10.26 20.41
C LEU A 38 -39.01 -9.26 21.03
N ARG A 39 -38.74 -9.36 22.35
CA ARG A 39 -37.71 -8.54 23.01
C ARG A 39 -36.31 -8.89 22.53
N LEU A 40 -35.99 -10.14 22.27
CA LEU A 40 -34.70 -10.57 21.72
C LEU A 40 -34.56 -10.08 20.27
N TYR A 41 -35.59 -10.25 19.44
CA TYR A 41 -35.57 -9.72 18.06
C TYR A 41 -35.40 -8.20 18.03
N GLY A 42 -36.07 -7.45 18.91
CA GLY A 42 -35.93 -6.00 19.01
C GLY A 42 -34.50 -5.54 19.39
N LYS A 43 -33.80 -6.34 20.23
CA LYS A 43 -32.42 -6.06 20.61
C LYS A 43 -31.43 -6.34 19.48
N TYR A 44 -31.66 -7.40 18.70
CA TYR A 44 -30.86 -7.73 17.52
C TYR A 44 -31.14 -6.76 16.35
N TRP A 45 -32.40 -6.44 16.11
CA TRP A 45 -32.80 -5.48 15.07
C TRP A 45 -32.16 -4.10 15.26
N LYS A 46 -32.11 -3.56 16.48
CA LYS A 46 -31.44 -2.31 16.77
C LYS A 46 -29.94 -2.37 16.48
N ARG A 47 -29.29 -3.49 16.79
CA ARG A 47 -27.86 -3.69 16.47
C ARG A 47 -27.62 -3.75 14.97
N TRP A 48 -28.46 -4.48 14.23
CA TRP A 48 -28.39 -4.54 12.78
C TRP A 48 -28.71 -3.21 12.10
N ALA A 49 -29.72 -2.49 12.58
CA ALA A 49 -30.08 -1.16 12.10
C ALA A 49 -28.93 -0.16 12.34
N CYS A 50 -28.32 -0.15 13.52
CA CYS A 50 -27.12 0.65 13.79
C CYS A 50 -25.95 0.25 12.86
N GLY A 51 -25.75 -1.03 12.62
CA GLY A 51 -24.72 -1.52 11.70
C GLY A 51 -24.95 -1.08 10.25
N ILE A 52 -26.17 -1.16 9.77
CA ILE A 52 -26.57 -0.72 8.43
C ILE A 52 -26.44 0.81 8.31
N LEU A 53 -26.90 1.55 9.33
CA LEU A 53 -26.82 3.01 9.33
C LEU A 53 -25.37 3.49 9.38
N SER A 54 -24.52 2.87 10.20
CA SER A 54 -23.08 3.18 10.24
C SER A 54 -22.39 2.79 8.93
N GLY A 55 -22.74 1.66 8.32
CA GLY A 55 -22.27 1.25 7.01
C GLY A 55 -22.66 2.24 5.90
N ALA A 56 -23.91 2.71 5.89
CA ALA A 56 -24.40 3.71 4.96
C ALA A 56 -23.71 5.06 5.15
N LEU A 57 -23.45 5.48 6.40
CA LEU A 57 -22.67 6.70 6.72
C LEU A 57 -21.22 6.58 6.26
N ILE A 58 -20.59 5.42 6.44
CA ILE A 58 -19.22 5.15 5.97
C ILE A 58 -19.18 5.20 4.44
N LEU A 59 -20.16 4.61 3.75
CA LEU A 59 -20.25 4.66 2.28
C LEU A 59 -20.49 6.08 1.77
N TRP A 60 -21.31 6.88 2.44
CA TRP A 60 -21.54 8.27 2.07
C TRP A 60 -20.30 9.14 2.25
N GLN A 61 -19.56 8.92 3.34
CA GLN A 61 -18.32 9.66 3.63
C GLN A 61 -17.06 8.91 3.16
N TRP A 62 -17.20 7.99 2.19
CA TRP A 62 -16.12 7.14 1.72
C TRP A 62 -14.85 7.91 1.32
N THR A 63 -15.00 9.07 0.70
CA THR A 63 -13.88 9.93 0.30
C THR A 63 -13.06 10.43 1.49
N LEU A 64 -13.72 10.81 2.59
CA LEU A 64 -13.05 11.23 3.83
C LEU A 64 -12.40 10.04 4.52
N PHE A 65 -13.13 8.93 4.69
CA PHE A 65 -12.60 7.70 5.29
C PHE A 65 -11.40 7.14 4.52
N SER A 66 -11.49 7.08 3.20
CA SER A 66 -10.39 6.61 2.37
C SER A 66 -9.16 7.52 2.47
N SER A 67 -9.35 8.84 2.61
CA SER A 67 -8.26 9.77 2.84
C SER A 67 -7.58 9.56 4.20
N MET A 68 -8.38 9.40 5.27
CA MET A 68 -7.85 9.12 6.62
C MET A 68 -7.13 7.77 6.68
N ILE A 69 -7.70 6.74 6.07
CA ILE A 69 -7.08 5.41 5.98
C ILE A 69 -5.74 5.50 5.26
N ARG A 70 -5.67 6.19 4.11
CA ARG A 70 -4.39 6.38 3.39
C ARG A 70 -3.35 7.09 4.25
N GLN A 71 -3.74 8.13 5.00
CA GLN A 71 -2.82 8.85 5.89
C GLN A 71 -2.38 8.00 7.08
N LEU A 72 -3.28 7.20 7.64
CA LEU A 72 -2.94 6.24 8.69
C LEU A 72 -1.93 5.20 8.20
N PHE A 73 -2.13 4.67 7.00
CA PHE A 73 -1.18 3.73 6.39
C PHE A 73 0.17 4.39 6.08
N LEU A 74 0.18 5.63 5.58
CA LEU A 74 1.41 6.39 5.41
C LEU A 74 2.10 6.66 6.76
N GLY A 75 1.32 7.01 7.79
CA GLY A 75 1.81 7.14 9.15
C GLY A 75 2.42 5.83 9.68
N LEU A 76 1.80 4.69 9.41
CA LEU A 76 2.34 3.38 9.74
C LEU A 76 3.68 3.11 9.03
N LEU A 77 3.79 3.48 7.76
CA LEU A 77 5.02 3.34 6.98
C LEU A 77 6.14 4.21 7.55
N VAL A 78 5.85 5.47 7.87
CA VAL A 78 6.79 6.40 8.54
C VAL A 78 7.17 5.87 9.93
N MET A 79 6.22 5.34 10.70
CA MET A 79 6.48 4.67 11.99
C MET A 79 7.45 3.50 11.82
N LEU A 80 7.23 2.63 10.83
CA LEU A 80 8.10 1.48 10.57
C LEU A 80 9.53 1.92 10.19
N ALA A 81 9.66 3.01 9.42
CA ALA A 81 10.95 3.61 9.09
C ALA A 81 11.66 4.21 10.32
N ALA A 82 10.92 4.87 11.22
CA ALA A 82 11.45 5.45 12.46
C ALA A 82 11.74 4.41 13.56
N LEU A 83 11.11 3.23 13.52
CA LEU A 83 11.20 2.21 14.54
C LEU A 83 12.64 1.77 14.89
N PRO A 84 13.56 1.53 13.93
CA PRO A 84 14.94 1.15 14.26
C PRO A 84 15.69 2.26 15.00
N LEU A 85 15.46 3.53 14.64
CA LEU A 85 16.05 4.67 15.34
C LEU A 85 15.52 4.78 16.77
N MET A 86 14.20 4.67 16.93
CA MET A 86 13.56 4.66 18.24
C MET A 86 14.09 3.54 19.13
N ARG A 87 14.22 2.29 18.62
CA ARG A 87 14.75 1.16 19.40
C ARG A 87 16.17 1.38 19.88
N ARG A 88 17.00 2.12 19.13
CA ARG A 88 18.34 2.51 19.58
C ARG A 88 18.30 3.53 20.70
N LEU A 89 17.42 4.53 20.56
CA LEU A 89 17.24 5.59 21.56
C LEU A 89 16.59 5.08 22.86
N GLU A 90 15.66 4.13 22.80
CA GLU A 90 15.02 3.50 23.98
C GLU A 90 16.01 2.77 24.91
N ARG A 91 17.21 2.43 24.42
CA ARG A 91 18.27 1.86 25.28
C ARG A 91 18.81 2.86 26.30
N ARG A 92 18.63 4.16 26.06
CA ARG A 92 19.19 5.23 26.92
C ARG A 92 18.14 6.22 27.41
N LEU A 93 16.94 6.26 26.81
CA LEU A 93 15.92 7.27 27.04
C LEU A 93 14.55 6.63 27.29
N PRO A 94 13.68 7.29 28.09
CA PRO A 94 12.28 6.88 28.22
C PRO A 94 11.56 6.85 26.85
N SER A 95 10.61 5.94 26.71
CA SER A 95 9.90 5.66 25.43
C SER A 95 9.32 6.93 24.78
N SER A 96 8.78 7.88 25.57
CA SER A 96 8.22 9.14 25.05
C SER A 96 9.29 10.03 24.41
N TRP A 97 10.42 10.24 25.09
CA TRP A 97 11.54 11.02 24.56
C TRP A 97 12.21 10.34 23.37
N ALA A 98 12.35 9.00 23.42
CA ALA A 98 12.88 8.23 22.31
C ALA A 98 12.01 8.37 21.06
N ALA A 99 10.68 8.34 21.18
CA ALA A 99 9.75 8.56 20.08
C ALA A 99 9.86 9.99 19.51
N THR A 100 9.89 11.00 20.39
CA THR A 100 10.01 12.41 19.98
C THR A 100 11.30 12.65 19.21
N LEU A 101 12.43 12.20 19.76
CA LEU A 101 13.75 12.38 19.12
C LEU A 101 13.89 11.57 17.83
N ALA A 102 13.33 10.36 17.78
CA ALA A 102 13.34 9.55 16.57
C ALA A 102 12.53 10.22 15.45
N MET A 103 11.35 10.76 15.77
CA MET A 103 10.53 11.48 14.79
C MET A 103 11.15 12.82 14.40
N ALA A 104 11.68 13.59 15.36
CA ALA A 104 12.37 14.84 15.09
C ALA A 104 13.60 14.60 14.20
N GLY A 105 14.41 13.59 14.52
CA GLY A 105 15.58 13.23 13.72
C GLY A 105 15.22 12.76 12.30
N LEU A 106 14.18 11.93 12.15
CA LEU A 106 13.68 11.51 10.84
C LEU A 106 13.14 12.70 10.04
N SER A 107 12.33 13.57 10.68
CA SER A 107 11.76 14.76 10.03
C SER A 107 12.84 15.78 9.66
N ALA A 108 13.81 16.00 10.53
CA ALA A 108 14.95 16.89 10.27
C ALA A 108 15.84 16.34 9.16
N GLY A 109 16.13 15.03 9.18
CA GLY A 109 16.89 14.35 8.13
C GLY A 109 16.22 14.41 6.76
N LEU A 110 14.91 14.11 6.70
CA LEU A 110 14.11 14.26 5.49
C LEU A 110 14.01 15.72 5.04
N GLY A 111 13.80 16.65 5.97
CA GLY A 111 13.74 18.09 5.69
C GLY A 111 15.06 18.60 5.08
N LEU A 112 16.17 18.24 5.70
CA LEU A 112 17.52 18.58 5.17
C LEU A 112 17.77 17.94 3.82
N PHE A 113 17.43 16.66 3.66
CA PHE A 113 17.55 15.95 2.39
C PHE A 113 16.78 16.67 1.27
N PHE A 114 15.53 17.02 1.51
CA PHE A 114 14.75 17.76 0.51
C PHE A 114 15.24 19.20 0.31
N LEU A 115 15.67 19.89 1.37
CA LEU A 115 16.23 21.24 1.25
C LEU A 115 17.47 21.27 0.37
N VAL A 116 18.34 20.27 0.46
CA VAL A 116 19.57 20.17 -0.33
C VAL A 116 19.26 19.69 -1.74
N LEU A 117 18.32 18.75 -1.90
CA LEU A 117 18.06 18.08 -3.17
C LEU A 117 17.06 18.82 -4.07
N ILE A 118 16.04 19.49 -3.51
CA ILE A 118 14.99 20.16 -4.31
C ILE A 118 15.56 21.27 -5.22
N PRO A 119 16.45 22.19 -4.78
CA PRO A 119 16.92 23.26 -5.63
C PRO A 119 17.64 22.77 -6.92
N PRO A 120 18.63 21.84 -6.85
CA PRO A 120 19.26 21.33 -8.06
C PRO A 120 18.29 20.51 -8.93
N LEU A 121 17.37 19.72 -8.31
CA LEU A 121 16.35 19.01 -9.07
C LEU A 121 15.40 19.95 -9.81
N ALA A 122 14.96 21.03 -9.19
CA ALA A 122 14.11 22.03 -9.83
C ALA A 122 14.84 22.75 -10.98
N GLY A 123 16.14 23.01 -10.81
CA GLY A 123 16.99 23.54 -11.88
C GLY A 123 17.06 22.60 -13.08
N GLN A 124 17.34 21.33 -12.84
CA GLN A 124 17.41 20.32 -13.90
C GLN A 124 16.02 20.04 -14.53
N ALA A 125 14.95 20.04 -13.75
CA ALA A 125 13.60 19.89 -14.29
C ALA A 125 13.19 21.05 -15.21
N ARG A 126 13.62 22.29 -14.92
CA ARG A 126 13.42 23.43 -15.82
C ARG A 126 14.22 23.27 -17.11
N GLN A 127 15.48 22.84 -17.03
CA GLN A 127 16.30 22.53 -18.23
C GLN A 127 15.64 21.48 -19.11
N ILE A 128 15.06 20.44 -18.50
CA ILE A 128 14.27 19.43 -19.22
C ILE A 128 13.06 20.08 -19.90
N GLY A 129 12.29 20.92 -19.20
CA GLY A 129 11.14 21.62 -19.75
C GLY A 129 11.48 22.49 -20.99
N THR A 130 12.65 23.14 -20.99
CA THR A 130 13.13 23.93 -22.13
C THR A 130 13.72 23.07 -23.26
N ALA A 131 14.24 21.87 -22.96
CA ALA A 131 14.77 20.95 -23.96
C ALA A 131 13.70 20.08 -24.65
N LEU A 132 12.54 19.91 -24.04
CA LEU A 132 11.43 19.09 -24.55
C LEU A 132 11.00 19.43 -25.99
N PRO A 133 10.80 20.72 -26.39
CA PRO A 133 10.44 21.06 -27.76
C PRO A 133 11.51 20.63 -28.79
N GLY A 134 12.81 20.70 -28.38
CA GLY A 134 13.90 20.22 -29.21
C GLY A 134 13.96 18.72 -29.38
N LEU A 135 13.72 17.97 -28.29
CA LEU A 135 13.57 16.51 -28.29
C LEU A 135 12.45 16.08 -29.23
N TYR A 136 11.34 16.78 -29.17
CA TYR A 136 10.17 16.50 -29.99
C TYR A 136 10.46 16.60 -31.49
N ARG A 137 11.15 17.68 -31.90
CA ARG A 137 11.59 17.84 -33.29
C ARG A 137 12.52 16.71 -33.71
N GLN A 138 13.50 16.36 -32.89
CA GLN A 138 14.44 15.27 -33.17
C GLN A 138 13.75 13.90 -33.32
N ILE A 139 12.77 13.59 -32.46
CA ILE A 139 11.98 12.38 -32.60
C ILE A 139 11.17 12.39 -33.90
N GLY A 140 10.55 13.52 -34.26
CA GLY A 140 9.83 13.70 -35.52
C GLY A 140 10.74 13.50 -36.74
N ASP A 141 11.95 14.02 -36.70
CA ASP A 141 12.95 13.86 -37.78
C ASP A 141 13.40 12.41 -37.93
N LEU A 142 13.52 11.67 -36.83
CA LEU A 142 13.83 10.25 -36.88
C LEU A 142 12.72 9.42 -37.45
N PHE A 143 11.45 9.72 -37.08
CA PHE A 143 10.31 9.05 -37.67
C PHE A 143 10.30 9.27 -39.19
N ARG A 144 10.55 10.51 -39.67
CA ARG A 144 10.64 10.79 -41.11
C ARG A 144 11.81 10.03 -41.79
N GLN A 145 12.97 9.99 -41.16
CA GLN A 145 14.12 9.22 -41.69
C GLN A 145 13.82 7.73 -41.72
N GLY A 146 13.14 7.19 -40.69
CA GLY A 146 12.66 5.82 -40.63
C GLY A 146 11.64 5.51 -41.72
N GLU A 147 10.70 6.43 -41.96
CA GLU A 147 9.70 6.32 -43.01
C GLU A 147 10.35 6.31 -44.42
N GLU A 148 11.28 7.21 -44.67
CA GLU A 148 12.04 7.22 -45.92
C GLU A 148 12.81 5.91 -46.16
N TRP A 149 13.38 5.36 -45.10
CA TRP A 149 14.07 4.07 -45.19
C TRP A 149 13.07 2.89 -45.42
N LEU A 150 11.94 2.87 -44.72
CA LEU A 150 10.89 1.86 -44.90
C LEU A 150 10.23 1.95 -46.26
N SER A 151 9.91 3.16 -46.73
CA SER A 151 9.32 3.38 -48.06
C SER A 151 10.25 2.91 -49.18
N ARG A 152 11.57 3.14 -49.06
CA ARG A 152 12.58 2.58 -49.97
C ARG A 152 12.62 1.05 -49.98
N ASN A 153 12.23 0.40 -48.88
CA ASN A 153 12.16 -1.04 -48.75
C ASN A 153 10.73 -1.60 -48.98
N GLY A 154 9.82 -0.83 -49.53
CA GLY A 154 8.47 -1.28 -49.91
C GLY A 154 7.46 -1.39 -48.78
N VAL A 155 7.74 -0.85 -47.61
CA VAL A 155 6.82 -0.81 -46.47
C VAL A 155 6.29 0.62 -46.32
N ALA A 156 5.01 0.83 -46.63
CA ALA A 156 4.32 2.12 -46.39
C ALA A 156 3.77 2.12 -44.95
N LEU A 157 4.17 3.10 -44.14
CA LEU A 157 3.53 3.37 -42.85
C LEU A 157 2.32 4.28 -43.07
N ASP A 158 1.25 3.99 -42.32
CA ASP A 158 0.03 4.80 -42.33
C ASP A 158 0.34 6.18 -41.69
N GLN A 159 0.25 7.24 -42.50
CA GLN A 159 0.52 8.61 -42.07
C GLN A 159 -0.38 9.02 -40.89
N GLN A 160 -1.62 8.52 -40.84
CA GLN A 160 -2.55 8.82 -39.77
C GLN A 160 -2.11 8.21 -38.41
N MET A 161 -1.47 7.04 -38.43
CA MET A 161 -0.88 6.41 -37.24
C MET A 161 0.33 7.22 -36.73
N GLN A 162 1.15 7.73 -37.63
CA GLN A 162 2.32 8.52 -37.30
C GLN A 162 1.96 9.85 -36.64
N GLU A 163 1.04 10.60 -37.22
CA GLU A 163 0.53 11.87 -36.69
C GLU A 163 -0.08 11.64 -35.30
N THR A 164 -0.89 10.58 -35.13
CA THR A 164 -1.51 10.23 -33.85
C THR A 164 -0.46 9.87 -32.79
N LEU A 165 0.59 9.15 -33.13
CA LEU A 165 1.65 8.78 -32.19
C LEU A 165 2.48 9.99 -31.76
N LEU A 166 2.81 10.87 -32.71
CA LEU A 166 3.52 12.10 -32.44
C LEU A 166 2.69 13.04 -31.57
N GLU A 167 1.43 13.30 -31.90
CA GLU A 167 0.54 14.19 -31.14
C GLU A 167 0.29 13.66 -29.72
N LYS A 168 0.01 12.36 -29.57
CA LYS A 168 -0.15 11.74 -28.23
C LYS A 168 1.17 11.74 -27.46
N GLY A 169 2.29 11.52 -28.12
CA GLY A 169 3.61 11.58 -27.49
C GLY A 169 3.91 12.99 -26.96
N GLU A 170 3.59 14.04 -27.70
CA GLU A 170 3.73 15.44 -27.27
C GLU A 170 2.87 15.75 -26.05
N LEU A 171 1.59 15.38 -26.11
CA LEU A 171 0.67 15.58 -25.01
C LEU A 171 1.15 14.86 -23.74
N LEU A 172 1.57 13.60 -23.85
CA LEU A 172 2.08 12.84 -22.70
C LEU A 172 3.36 13.44 -22.11
N LEU A 173 4.31 13.87 -22.95
CA LEU A 173 5.56 14.45 -22.48
C LEU A 173 5.35 15.86 -21.90
N SER A 174 4.53 16.70 -22.55
CA SER A 174 4.22 18.04 -22.05
C SER A 174 3.42 17.99 -20.73
N ASP A 175 2.43 17.09 -20.63
CA ASP A 175 1.70 16.86 -19.39
C ASP A 175 2.59 16.30 -18.28
N ALA A 176 3.46 15.36 -18.60
CA ALA A 176 4.41 14.80 -17.64
C ALA A 176 5.37 15.87 -17.10
N ALA A 177 5.96 16.68 -17.99
CA ALA A 177 6.84 17.77 -17.59
C ALA A 177 6.12 18.89 -16.84
N GLY A 178 4.95 19.31 -17.32
CA GLY A 178 4.11 20.29 -16.67
C GLY A 178 3.62 19.81 -15.28
N SER A 179 3.24 18.54 -15.18
CA SER A 179 2.84 17.94 -13.91
C SER A 179 4.02 17.78 -12.95
N LEU A 180 5.21 17.43 -13.44
CA LEU A 180 6.43 17.33 -12.63
C LEU A 180 6.79 18.71 -12.05
N THR A 181 6.82 19.75 -12.88
CA THR A 181 7.13 21.12 -12.45
C THR A 181 6.07 21.65 -11.48
N LYS A 182 4.78 21.43 -11.75
CA LYS A 182 3.69 21.79 -10.83
C LYS A 182 3.79 21.03 -9.50
N ARG A 183 4.13 19.75 -9.53
CA ARG A 183 4.30 18.93 -8.32
C ARG A 183 5.53 19.33 -7.53
N LEU A 184 6.65 19.62 -8.16
CA LEU A 184 7.86 20.13 -7.49
C LEU A 184 7.61 21.50 -6.84
N ASN A 185 6.91 22.41 -7.54
CA ASN A 185 6.48 23.69 -6.98
C ASN A 185 5.37 23.54 -5.93
N GLY A 186 4.52 22.53 -6.06
CA GLY A 186 3.42 22.23 -5.15
C GLY A 186 3.84 21.49 -3.88
N VAL A 187 5.09 21.02 -3.76
CA VAL A 187 5.61 20.39 -2.53
C VAL A 187 5.51 21.36 -1.35
N ALA A 188 5.82 22.62 -1.57
CA ALA A 188 5.65 23.66 -0.55
C ALA A 188 4.20 23.89 -0.11
N GLY A 189 3.23 23.83 -1.06
CA GLY A 189 1.79 23.94 -0.76
C GLY A 189 1.12 22.66 -0.28
N GLY A 190 1.76 21.52 -0.53
CA GLY A 190 1.28 20.19 -0.14
C GLY A 190 1.60 19.78 1.31
N ILE A 191 2.49 20.50 1.99
CA ILE A 191 2.98 20.19 3.35
C ILE A 191 1.82 19.97 4.33
N GLY A 192 0.79 20.80 4.29
CA GLY A 192 -0.38 20.65 5.16
C GLY A 192 -1.13 19.33 4.98
N ARG A 193 -1.19 18.82 3.76
CA ARG A 193 -1.86 17.53 3.44
C ARG A 193 -1.05 16.32 3.91
N TRP A 194 0.29 16.42 3.93
CA TRP A 194 1.19 15.36 4.36
C TRP A 194 1.48 15.40 5.87
N MET A 195 1.13 16.51 6.54
CA MET A 195 1.46 16.74 7.95
C MET A 195 0.76 15.77 8.92
N LEU A 196 -0.37 15.19 8.53
CA LEU A 196 -1.09 14.21 9.35
C LEU A 196 -0.37 12.85 9.44
N ALA A 197 0.33 12.43 8.39
CA ALA A 197 1.05 11.16 8.41
C ALA A 197 2.18 11.10 9.46
N PRO A 198 3.08 12.10 9.60
CA PRO A 198 4.02 12.18 10.71
C PRO A 198 3.36 12.23 12.09
N VAL A 199 2.22 12.91 12.21
CA VAL A 199 1.46 12.97 13.47
C VAL A 199 0.93 11.58 13.84
N PHE A 200 0.31 10.86 12.91
CA PHE A 200 -0.10 9.47 13.11
C PHE A 200 1.10 8.58 13.45
N ALA A 201 2.21 8.71 12.71
CA ALA A 201 3.44 7.97 12.99
C ALA A 201 3.96 8.20 14.40
N PHE A 202 3.95 9.45 14.86
CA PHE A 202 4.40 9.81 16.21
C PHE A 202 3.53 9.14 17.29
N TYR A 203 2.20 9.24 17.18
CA TYR A 203 1.31 8.63 18.18
C TYR A 203 1.37 7.10 18.13
N LEU A 204 1.41 6.50 16.94
CA LEU A 204 1.58 5.07 16.78
C LEU A 204 2.92 4.59 17.38
N LEU A 205 3.99 5.36 17.21
CA LEU A 205 5.30 5.03 17.74
C LEU A 205 5.37 5.19 19.26
N ARG A 206 4.86 6.31 19.79
CA ARG A 206 4.84 6.63 21.22
C ARG A 206 3.97 5.67 22.01
N ASP A 207 2.74 5.47 21.55
CA ASP A 207 1.72 4.73 22.29
C ASP A 207 1.61 3.25 21.84
N ARG A 208 2.57 2.76 21.06
CA ARG A 208 2.57 1.40 20.50
C ARG A 208 2.27 0.29 21.51
N ARG A 209 2.79 0.39 22.75
CA ARG A 209 2.55 -0.60 23.81
C ARG A 209 1.10 -0.50 24.28
N ARG A 210 0.60 0.71 24.56
CA ARG A 210 -0.79 0.91 24.97
C ARG A 210 -1.79 0.45 23.92
N ILE A 211 -1.51 0.76 22.64
CA ILE A 211 -2.34 0.32 21.52
C ILE A 211 -2.32 -1.20 21.41
N ALA A 212 -1.14 -1.83 21.53
CA ALA A 212 -1.01 -3.28 21.51
C ALA A 212 -1.77 -3.94 22.67
N ASP A 213 -1.61 -3.44 23.91
CA ASP A 213 -2.28 -3.96 25.10
C ASP A 213 -3.81 -3.80 24.98
N TRP A 214 -4.27 -2.65 24.47
CA TRP A 214 -5.69 -2.43 24.22
C TRP A 214 -6.26 -3.39 23.17
N LEU A 215 -5.57 -3.57 22.04
CA LEU A 215 -5.98 -4.53 20.99
C LEU A 215 -6.00 -5.96 21.53
N LEU A 216 -4.98 -6.34 22.31
CA LEU A 216 -4.92 -7.66 22.94
C LEU A 216 -6.00 -7.85 24.00
N SER A 217 -6.46 -6.79 24.69
CA SER A 217 -7.56 -6.88 25.65
C SER A 217 -8.89 -7.24 25.02
N LEU A 218 -9.08 -6.95 23.71
CA LEU A 218 -10.28 -7.31 22.96
C LEU A 218 -10.33 -8.80 22.58
N LEU A 219 -9.21 -9.51 22.72
CA LEU A 219 -9.09 -10.92 22.32
C LEU A 219 -9.24 -11.86 23.52
N PRO A 220 -9.84 -13.05 23.32
CA PRO A 220 -9.83 -14.12 24.32
C PRO A 220 -8.41 -14.51 24.71
N LEU A 221 -8.18 -14.87 25.98
CA LEU A 221 -6.87 -15.17 26.54
C LEU A 221 -6.11 -16.24 25.74
N ASN A 222 -6.80 -17.28 25.30
CA ASN A 222 -6.22 -18.39 24.53
C ASN A 222 -5.70 -18.01 23.15
N ARG A 223 -6.08 -16.85 22.60
CA ARG A 223 -5.63 -16.37 21.28
C ARG A 223 -4.56 -15.27 21.37
N ARG A 224 -4.32 -14.70 22.55
CA ARG A 224 -3.40 -13.55 22.72
C ARG A 224 -1.97 -13.89 22.33
N GLU A 225 -1.44 -15.02 22.79
CA GLU A 225 -0.06 -15.41 22.50
C GLU A 225 0.19 -15.58 21.00
N MET A 226 -0.73 -16.29 20.32
CA MET A 226 -0.67 -16.48 18.88
C MET A 226 -0.73 -15.14 18.12
N THR A 227 -1.62 -14.24 18.54
CA THR A 227 -1.75 -12.91 17.91
C THR A 227 -0.47 -12.10 18.09
N VAL A 228 0.16 -12.16 19.26
CA VAL A 228 1.45 -11.48 19.52
C VAL A 228 2.54 -12.03 18.60
N ARG A 229 2.63 -13.37 18.43
CA ARG A 229 3.58 -14.00 17.50
C ARG A 229 3.34 -13.52 16.07
N ILE A 230 2.08 -13.53 15.59
CA ILE A 230 1.71 -13.07 14.25
C ILE A 230 2.13 -11.61 14.04
N VAL A 231 1.71 -10.70 14.92
CA VAL A 231 2.01 -9.26 14.79
C VAL A 231 3.52 -8.99 14.82
N ARG A 232 4.27 -9.73 15.63
CA ARG A 232 5.72 -9.61 15.70
C ARG A 232 6.39 -10.02 14.39
N GLU A 233 6.00 -11.15 13.79
CA GLU A 233 6.54 -11.62 12.52
C GLU A 233 6.12 -10.72 11.35
N MET A 234 4.85 -10.26 11.30
CA MET A 234 4.41 -9.26 10.33
C MET A 234 5.26 -7.99 10.39
N GLY A 235 5.50 -7.47 11.60
CA GLY A 235 6.33 -6.29 11.79
C GLY A 235 7.79 -6.51 11.39
N ARG A 236 8.35 -7.70 11.67
CA ARG A 236 9.72 -8.05 11.31
C ARG A 236 9.91 -8.14 9.80
N GLU A 237 9.02 -8.84 9.09
CA GLU A 237 9.09 -8.96 7.63
C GLU A 237 8.86 -7.61 6.93
N SER A 238 7.88 -6.82 7.38
CA SER A 238 7.59 -5.50 6.80
C SER A 238 8.74 -4.50 7.00
N VAL A 239 9.30 -4.42 8.20
CA VAL A 239 10.45 -3.54 8.48
C VAL A 239 11.68 -3.99 7.69
N GLY A 240 11.91 -5.30 7.61
CA GLY A 240 13.01 -5.87 6.81
C GLY A 240 12.90 -5.48 5.34
N TYR A 241 11.72 -5.66 4.75
CA TYR A 241 11.45 -5.28 3.37
C TYR A 241 11.64 -3.77 3.13
N LEU A 242 10.99 -2.93 3.95
CA LEU A 242 11.08 -1.47 3.76
C LEU A 242 12.52 -0.95 3.86
N ARG A 243 13.30 -1.48 4.80
CA ARG A 243 14.73 -1.12 4.92
C ARG A 243 15.53 -1.57 3.71
N GLY A 244 15.33 -2.82 3.27
CA GLY A 244 15.99 -3.34 2.09
C GLY A 244 15.64 -2.51 0.85
N GLN A 245 14.35 -2.26 0.63
CA GLN A 245 13.88 -1.49 -0.52
C GLN A 245 14.40 -0.05 -0.55
N LEU A 246 14.42 0.63 0.61
CA LEU A 246 14.99 1.98 0.70
C LEU A 246 16.49 1.99 0.40
N LEU A 247 17.24 1.00 0.90
CA LEU A 247 18.68 0.91 0.62
C LEU A 247 18.96 0.59 -0.86
N VAL A 248 18.18 -0.33 -1.44
CA VAL A 248 18.27 -0.65 -2.88
C VAL A 248 17.95 0.58 -3.72
N SER A 249 16.84 1.27 -3.44
CA SER A 249 16.43 2.48 -4.15
C SER A 249 17.49 3.59 -4.07
N LEU A 250 18.09 3.78 -2.90
CA LEU A 250 19.15 4.78 -2.71
C LEU A 250 20.42 4.39 -3.49
N ALA A 251 20.82 3.12 -3.46
CA ALA A 251 21.99 2.63 -4.19
C ALA A 251 21.77 2.70 -5.70
N VAL A 252 20.64 2.22 -6.20
CA VAL A 252 20.29 2.26 -7.64
C VAL A 252 20.23 3.71 -8.13
N GLY A 253 19.55 4.60 -7.40
CA GLY A 253 19.49 6.02 -7.74
C GLY A 253 20.87 6.70 -7.73
N GLY A 254 21.67 6.40 -6.72
CA GLY A 254 23.04 6.93 -6.59
C GLY A 254 23.98 6.44 -7.70
N PHE A 255 24.03 5.13 -7.94
CA PHE A 255 24.89 4.56 -8.99
C PHE A 255 24.44 4.99 -10.39
N THR A 256 23.13 5.03 -10.65
CA THR A 256 22.60 5.54 -11.93
C THR A 256 22.96 7.01 -12.10
N GLY A 257 22.76 7.85 -11.08
CA GLY A 257 23.11 9.27 -11.13
C GLY A 257 24.59 9.49 -11.40
N LEU A 258 25.47 8.81 -10.68
CA LEU A 258 26.93 8.89 -10.88
C LEU A 258 27.32 8.40 -12.28
N GLY A 259 26.77 7.28 -12.75
CA GLY A 259 27.05 6.78 -14.10
C GLY A 259 26.60 7.76 -15.18
N LEU A 260 25.42 8.37 -15.04
CA LEU A 260 24.92 9.39 -15.97
C LEU A 260 25.77 10.69 -15.95
N LEU A 261 26.31 11.07 -14.79
CA LEU A 261 27.28 12.17 -14.68
C LEU A 261 28.52 11.87 -15.50
N LEU A 262 29.06 10.65 -15.42
CA LEU A 262 30.22 10.22 -16.22
C LEU A 262 29.90 10.18 -17.72
N CYS A 263 28.67 9.87 -18.11
CA CYS A 263 28.19 9.94 -19.49
C CYS A 263 27.95 11.40 -19.97
N GLY A 264 28.13 12.41 -19.12
CA GLY A 264 27.91 13.81 -19.45
C GLY A 264 26.43 14.18 -19.69
N VAL A 265 25.49 13.49 -19.02
CA VAL A 265 24.05 13.80 -19.09
C VAL A 265 23.76 15.00 -18.19
N PRO A 266 23.23 16.14 -18.72
CA PRO A 266 23.04 17.36 -17.92
C PRO A 266 22.10 17.17 -16.73
N SER A 267 21.09 16.29 -16.88
CA SER A 267 20.07 16.00 -15.87
C SER A 267 20.38 14.76 -15.01
N TRP A 268 21.64 14.42 -14.85
CA TRP A 268 22.09 13.20 -14.16
C TRP A 268 21.52 13.02 -12.75
N LEU A 269 21.48 14.12 -11.98
CA LEU A 269 21.00 14.08 -10.60
C LEU A 269 19.47 13.83 -10.53
N LEU A 270 18.72 14.51 -11.40
CA LEU A 270 17.27 14.34 -11.49
C LEU A 270 16.93 12.93 -11.97
N LEU A 271 17.59 12.44 -12.99
CA LEU A 271 17.37 11.09 -13.54
C LEU A 271 17.76 10.02 -12.53
N GLY A 272 18.87 10.16 -11.83
CA GLY A 272 19.28 9.27 -10.75
C GLY A 272 18.28 9.28 -9.59
N PHE A 273 17.79 10.45 -9.19
CA PHE A 273 16.75 10.57 -8.17
C PHE A 273 15.44 9.93 -8.60
N LEU A 274 14.98 10.19 -9.82
CA LEU A 274 13.76 9.57 -10.36
C LEU A 274 13.93 8.06 -10.48
N MET A 275 15.09 7.57 -10.91
CA MET A 275 15.39 6.14 -10.97
C MET A 275 15.25 5.50 -9.60
N GLY A 276 15.90 6.08 -8.56
CA GLY A 276 15.77 5.59 -7.19
C GLY A 276 14.34 5.69 -6.65
N LEU A 277 13.58 6.73 -6.99
CA LEU A 277 12.19 6.87 -6.58
C LEU A 277 11.28 5.82 -7.26
N LEU A 278 11.48 5.59 -8.54
CA LEU A 278 10.75 4.58 -9.30
C LEU A 278 11.10 3.16 -8.83
N GLU A 279 12.34 2.94 -8.35
CA GLU A 279 12.82 1.67 -7.81
C GLU A 279 12.06 1.24 -6.55
N LEU A 280 11.37 2.16 -5.85
CA LEU A 280 10.45 1.80 -4.77
C LEU A 280 9.32 0.88 -5.23
N ILE A 281 9.06 0.85 -6.54
CA ILE A 281 8.07 -0.03 -7.18
C ILE A 281 8.85 -1.08 -8.00
N PRO A 282 9.05 -2.30 -7.46
CA PRO A 282 9.82 -3.34 -8.15
C PRO A 282 9.31 -3.60 -9.56
N TYR A 283 10.23 -3.85 -10.49
CA TYR A 283 10.01 -4.10 -11.92
C TYR A 283 9.53 -2.91 -12.75
N VAL A 284 8.76 -1.97 -12.17
CA VAL A 284 8.25 -0.78 -12.88
C VAL A 284 9.37 0.27 -12.98
N GLY A 285 10.13 0.43 -11.89
CA GLY A 285 11.24 1.38 -11.80
C GLY A 285 12.26 1.24 -12.91
N PRO A 286 12.88 0.07 -13.09
CA PRO A 286 13.90 -0.16 -14.12
C PRO A 286 13.42 0.18 -15.53
N PHE A 287 12.21 -0.24 -15.88
CA PHE A 287 11.65 -0.02 -17.21
C PHE A 287 11.35 1.45 -17.48
N LEU A 288 10.57 2.11 -16.61
CA LEU A 288 10.24 3.52 -16.77
C LEU A 288 11.47 4.42 -16.64
N GLY A 289 12.37 4.10 -15.70
CA GLY A 289 13.61 4.81 -15.50
C GLY A 289 14.53 4.71 -16.71
N GLY A 290 14.65 3.52 -17.30
CA GLY A 290 15.41 3.30 -18.53
C GLY A 290 14.88 4.12 -19.72
N VAL A 291 13.57 4.17 -19.90
CA VAL A 291 12.92 5.01 -20.92
C VAL A 291 13.23 6.48 -20.69
N LEU A 292 13.13 6.97 -19.44
CA LEU A 292 13.46 8.36 -19.12
C LEU A 292 14.94 8.66 -19.40
N VAL A 293 15.85 7.79 -19.01
CA VAL A 293 17.29 7.96 -19.27
C VAL A 293 17.55 8.00 -20.77
N ALA A 294 16.96 7.10 -21.56
CA ALA A 294 17.10 7.12 -23.00
C ALA A 294 16.66 8.46 -23.62
N LEU A 295 15.46 8.91 -23.26
CA LEU A 295 14.88 10.16 -23.75
C LEU A 295 15.77 11.39 -23.43
N PHE A 296 16.28 11.48 -22.21
CA PHE A 296 17.05 12.65 -21.78
C PHE A 296 18.56 12.58 -22.12
N ALA A 297 19.08 11.40 -22.39
CA ALA A 297 20.45 11.26 -22.93
C ALA A 297 20.53 11.47 -24.45
N TRP A 298 19.41 11.27 -25.17
CA TRP A 298 19.31 11.37 -26.63
C TRP A 298 19.84 12.67 -27.25
N PRO A 299 19.55 13.88 -26.71
CA PRO A 299 20.05 15.14 -27.31
C PRO A 299 21.57 15.21 -27.38
N GLY A 300 22.26 14.39 -26.63
CA GLY A 300 23.71 14.25 -26.67
C GLY A 300 24.21 13.30 -27.76
N GLY A 301 23.35 12.79 -28.63
CA GLY A 301 23.63 11.86 -29.69
C GLY A 301 23.56 10.38 -29.27
N TRP A 302 23.56 9.50 -30.26
CA TRP A 302 23.43 8.04 -30.10
C TRP A 302 24.47 7.45 -29.12
N SER A 303 25.70 7.89 -29.18
CA SER A 303 26.76 7.39 -28.31
C SER A 303 26.43 7.65 -26.84
N ARG A 304 26.01 8.89 -26.49
CA ARG A 304 25.65 9.23 -25.09
C ARG A 304 24.47 8.42 -24.62
N MET A 305 23.44 8.28 -25.44
CA MET A 305 22.26 7.49 -25.12
C MET A 305 22.62 6.02 -24.86
N LEU A 306 23.41 5.40 -25.75
CA LEU A 306 23.80 3.99 -25.61
C LEU A 306 24.64 3.77 -24.35
N TRP A 307 25.61 4.64 -24.05
CA TRP A 307 26.40 4.55 -22.82
C TRP A 307 25.52 4.74 -21.58
N SER A 308 24.56 5.66 -21.62
CA SER A 308 23.63 5.89 -20.51
C SER A 308 22.72 4.69 -20.27
N LEU A 309 22.21 4.05 -21.32
CA LEU A 309 21.46 2.79 -21.23
C LEU A 309 22.36 1.66 -20.72
N GLY A 310 23.62 1.60 -21.15
CA GLY A 310 24.62 0.66 -20.64
C GLY A 310 24.81 0.80 -19.12
N VAL A 311 24.87 2.04 -18.61
CA VAL A 311 24.88 2.33 -17.16
C VAL A 311 23.64 1.78 -16.48
N VAL A 312 22.44 2.05 -17.02
CA VAL A 312 21.20 1.53 -16.44
C VAL A 312 21.21 0.01 -16.38
N VAL A 313 21.57 -0.66 -17.47
CA VAL A 313 21.66 -2.13 -17.52
C VAL A 313 22.69 -2.65 -16.51
N LEU A 314 23.86 -2.03 -16.40
CA LEU A 314 24.88 -2.41 -15.43
C LEU A 314 24.38 -2.29 -14.00
N VAL A 315 23.72 -1.16 -13.66
CA VAL A 315 23.17 -0.93 -12.33
C VAL A 315 22.05 -1.93 -12.02
N GLN A 316 21.22 -2.29 -13.01
CA GLN A 316 20.18 -3.31 -12.83
C GLN A 316 20.76 -4.72 -12.62
N GLN A 317 21.87 -5.05 -13.29
CA GLN A 317 22.58 -6.31 -13.03
C GLN A 317 23.19 -6.35 -11.64
N LEU A 318 23.77 -5.22 -11.18
CA LEU A 318 24.27 -5.10 -9.80
C LEU A 318 23.14 -5.18 -8.78
N GLU A 319 22.00 -4.57 -9.07
CA GLU A 319 20.80 -4.64 -8.20
C GLU A 319 20.34 -6.09 -8.04
N GLY A 320 20.04 -6.80 -9.12
CA GLY A 320 19.53 -8.16 -9.08
C GLY A 320 20.55 -9.19 -8.59
N GLY A 321 21.80 -9.04 -8.97
CA GLY A 321 22.87 -9.99 -8.64
C GLY A 321 23.50 -9.81 -7.26
N MET A 322 23.57 -8.59 -6.76
CA MET A 322 24.34 -8.27 -5.56
C MET A 322 23.53 -7.50 -4.50
N LEU A 323 22.91 -6.38 -4.87
CA LEU A 323 22.27 -5.49 -3.90
C LEU A 323 21.01 -6.13 -3.29
N SER A 324 20.12 -6.66 -4.12
CA SER A 324 18.88 -7.30 -3.65
C SER A 324 19.14 -8.53 -2.78
N PRO A 325 20.05 -9.48 -3.13
CA PRO A 325 20.40 -10.60 -2.25
C PRO A 325 21.00 -10.18 -0.91
N GLN A 326 21.83 -9.15 -0.89
CA GLN A 326 22.52 -8.70 0.33
C GLN A 326 21.65 -7.84 1.24
N LEU A 327 20.79 -7.00 0.66
CA LEU A 327 19.99 -6.02 1.39
C LEU A 327 18.61 -6.53 1.77
N MET A 328 18.06 -7.48 1.02
CA MET A 328 16.78 -8.10 1.30
C MET A 328 16.94 -9.48 1.92
N SER A 329 16.16 -9.77 2.96
CA SER A 329 16.10 -11.11 3.55
C SER A 329 15.49 -12.11 2.55
N GLU A 330 15.97 -13.35 2.54
CA GLU A 330 15.40 -14.43 1.72
C GLU A 330 13.91 -14.65 1.99
N THR A 331 13.47 -14.38 3.22
CA THR A 331 12.06 -14.47 3.62
C THR A 331 11.17 -13.43 2.95
N THR A 332 11.73 -12.34 2.41
CA THR A 332 10.95 -11.28 1.75
C THR A 332 10.81 -11.47 0.24
N ARG A 333 11.48 -12.49 -0.33
CA ARG A 333 11.39 -12.76 -1.78
C ARG A 333 10.01 -13.33 -2.12
N LEU A 334 9.30 -12.62 -2.97
CA LEU A 334 8.02 -13.03 -3.55
C LEU A 334 8.23 -13.41 -5.02
N HIS A 335 7.38 -14.31 -5.52
CA HIS A 335 7.38 -14.62 -6.95
C HIS A 335 7.02 -13.36 -7.76
N PRO A 336 7.71 -13.07 -8.91
CA PRO A 336 7.48 -11.86 -9.70
C PRO A 336 6.01 -11.61 -10.06
N ILE A 337 5.26 -12.65 -10.41
CA ILE A 337 3.83 -12.54 -10.73
C ILE A 337 3.04 -12.01 -9.53
N VAL A 338 3.34 -12.47 -8.31
CA VAL A 338 2.67 -12.00 -7.09
C VAL A 338 2.95 -10.52 -6.88
N VAL A 339 4.19 -10.08 -7.08
CA VAL A 339 4.57 -8.66 -6.96
C VAL A 339 3.80 -7.81 -7.98
N LEU A 340 3.73 -8.22 -9.25
CA LEU A 340 2.97 -7.50 -10.27
C LEU A 340 1.48 -7.40 -9.93
N LEU A 341 0.87 -8.51 -9.53
CA LEU A 341 -0.55 -8.52 -9.11
C LEU A 341 -0.79 -7.61 -7.89
N CYS A 342 0.12 -7.63 -6.92
CA CYS A 342 0.05 -6.75 -5.75
C CYS A 342 0.14 -5.27 -6.14
N VAL A 343 1.08 -4.91 -7.02
CA VAL A 343 1.26 -3.54 -7.51
C VAL A 343 0.02 -3.08 -8.26
N MET A 344 -0.55 -3.91 -9.15
CA MET A 344 -1.78 -3.60 -9.88
C MET A 344 -2.98 -3.42 -8.95
N ALA A 345 -3.20 -4.36 -8.04
CA ALA A 345 -4.30 -4.31 -7.07
C ALA A 345 -4.15 -3.13 -6.11
N GLY A 346 -2.94 -2.89 -5.61
CA GLY A 346 -2.63 -1.76 -4.75
C GLY A 346 -2.83 -0.42 -5.44
N GLY A 347 -2.39 -0.33 -6.71
CA GLY A 347 -2.58 0.86 -7.54
C GLY A 347 -4.05 1.19 -7.77
N ALA A 348 -4.88 0.19 -8.08
CA ALA A 348 -6.32 0.34 -8.25
C ALA A 348 -7.02 0.74 -6.95
N ALA A 349 -6.61 0.19 -5.80
CA ALA A 349 -7.25 0.43 -4.50
C ALA A 349 -6.85 1.78 -3.87
N GLY A 350 -5.60 2.21 -3.98
CA GLY A 350 -5.06 3.36 -3.23
C GLY A 350 -4.07 4.24 -3.98
N GLY A 351 -3.97 4.11 -5.31
CA GLY A 351 -2.99 4.85 -6.11
C GLY A 351 -1.55 4.56 -5.66
N ILE A 352 -0.69 5.57 -5.66
CA ILE A 352 0.73 5.43 -5.29
C ILE A 352 0.91 4.87 -3.88
N ALA A 353 0.10 5.32 -2.91
CA ALA A 353 0.16 4.79 -1.54
C ALA A 353 -0.21 3.30 -1.50
N GLY A 354 -1.21 2.89 -2.28
CA GLY A 354 -1.60 1.48 -2.39
C GLY A 354 -0.50 0.62 -3.01
N VAL A 355 0.17 1.11 -4.04
CA VAL A 355 1.34 0.42 -4.65
C VAL A 355 2.45 0.19 -3.63
N LEU A 356 2.85 1.23 -2.88
CA LEU A 356 3.91 1.15 -1.89
C LEU A 356 3.58 0.19 -0.74
N LEU A 357 2.29 0.09 -0.38
CA LEU A 357 1.83 -0.76 0.73
C LEU A 357 1.47 -2.18 0.30
N ALA A 358 1.31 -2.43 -1.00
CA ALA A 358 0.85 -3.72 -1.51
C ALA A 358 1.78 -4.87 -1.10
N ILE A 359 3.08 -4.71 -1.28
CA ILE A 359 4.06 -5.75 -0.93
C ILE A 359 4.15 -5.95 0.58
N PRO A 360 4.31 -4.91 1.44
CA PRO A 360 4.21 -5.08 2.89
C PRO A 360 2.94 -5.79 3.35
N ALA A 361 1.78 -5.49 2.73
CA ALA A 361 0.52 -6.15 3.08
C ALA A 361 0.54 -7.66 2.79
N VAL A 362 1.08 -8.06 1.64
CA VAL A 362 1.22 -9.49 1.29
C VAL A 362 2.24 -10.20 2.18
N LEU A 363 3.35 -9.54 2.53
CA LEU A 363 4.30 -10.08 3.48
C LEU A 363 3.68 -10.27 4.86
N CYS A 364 2.86 -9.32 5.32
CA CYS A 364 2.07 -9.47 6.55
C CYS A 364 1.14 -10.69 6.49
N LEU A 365 0.39 -10.85 5.40
CA LEU A 365 -0.49 -12.01 5.21
C LEU A 365 0.30 -13.32 5.23
N ARG A 366 1.41 -13.38 4.50
CA ARG A 366 2.29 -14.56 4.46
C ARG A 366 2.88 -14.89 5.84
N ALA A 367 3.35 -13.88 6.58
CA ALA A 367 3.87 -14.05 7.94
C ALA A 367 2.79 -14.61 8.87
N ALA A 368 1.57 -14.08 8.79
CA ALA A 368 0.45 -14.58 9.58
C ALA A 368 0.13 -16.05 9.25
N LEU A 369 0.03 -16.39 7.97
CA LEU A 369 -0.24 -17.77 7.52
C LEU A 369 0.86 -18.73 7.98
N ARG A 370 2.14 -18.33 7.89
CA ARG A 370 3.27 -19.14 8.37
C ARG A 370 3.18 -19.45 9.85
N VAL A 371 2.89 -18.46 10.69
CA VAL A 371 2.75 -18.68 12.15
C VAL A 371 1.58 -19.61 12.47
N ILE A 372 0.45 -19.48 11.73
CA ILE A 372 -0.71 -20.36 11.89
C ILE A 372 -0.36 -21.81 11.51
N GLN A 373 0.36 -22.00 10.41
CA GLN A 373 0.79 -23.33 9.95
C GLN A 373 1.75 -23.98 10.94
N LEU A 374 2.76 -23.23 11.43
CA LEU A 374 3.72 -23.75 12.42
C LEU A 374 3.02 -24.21 13.70
N LYS A 375 2.04 -23.44 14.19
CA LYS A 375 1.29 -23.84 15.38
C LYS A 375 0.50 -25.14 15.16
N ARG A 376 -0.14 -25.31 13.99
CA ARG A 376 -0.84 -26.55 13.66
C ARG A 376 0.09 -27.77 13.63
N LEU A 377 1.31 -27.59 13.14
CA LEU A 377 2.31 -28.64 13.15
C LEU A 377 2.77 -28.96 14.58
N GLU A 378 3.03 -27.94 15.41
CA GLU A 378 3.36 -28.12 16.84
C GLU A 378 2.26 -28.95 17.57
N GLU A 379 0.98 -28.62 17.36
CA GLU A 379 -0.16 -29.34 17.95
C GLU A 379 -0.24 -30.81 17.47
N GLN A 380 0.06 -31.10 16.19
CA GLN A 380 0.07 -32.46 15.65
C GLN A 380 1.20 -33.33 16.23
N PHE A 381 2.37 -32.73 16.52
CA PHE A 381 3.49 -33.45 17.14
C PHE A 381 3.31 -33.69 18.63
N GLU A 382 2.50 -32.88 19.32
CA GLU A 382 2.16 -33.09 20.73
C GLU A 382 1.09 -34.19 20.92
N GLU A 383 0.28 -34.50 19.91
CA GLU A 383 -0.73 -35.56 19.92
C GLU A 383 -0.18 -36.95 19.51
N THR A 384 1.03 -37.03 19.01
CA THR A 384 1.73 -38.29 18.64
C THR A 384 2.77 -38.69 19.66
#